data_3e5b1da1cf2f4f23c614c60b5940894c
#
_entry.id   3e5b1da1cf2f4f23c614c60b5940894c
#
_cell.length_a   1.000
_cell.length_b   1.000
_cell.length_c   1.000
_cell.angle_alpha   90.00
_cell.angle_beta   90.00
_cell.angle_gamma   90.00
#
_symmetry.space_group_name_H-M   'P 1'
#
loop_
_entity.id
_entity.type
_entity.pdbx_description
1 polymer ?
#
loop_
_entity_poly.entity_id
_entity_poly.type
_entity_poly.pdbx_seq_one_letter_code
_entity_poly.pdbx_strand_id
1 'polypeptide(L)'
;MPAKEVAVCSNSFNGTIGETIIFKNNHSSAVDITQNGTATWPFATPPATPSPCVPAKSGNTEGTLSVTLLSTPGTYTYNTVGCPQIADVNPKTVIIS
;
A
#
# COMPACT_ATOMS: atom_id res chain seq x y z
N MET A 1 11.20 8.17 -14.02
CA MET A 1 11.64 7.59 -12.76
C MET A 1 11.11 6.18 -12.62
N PRO A 2 11.96 5.23 -12.25
CA PRO A 2 11.44 3.88 -12.01
C PRO A 2 10.53 3.87 -10.80
N ALA A 3 9.51 3.03 -10.86
CA ALA A 3 8.60 2.85 -9.74
C ALA A 3 9.33 2.17 -8.59
N LYS A 4 8.91 2.48 -7.37
CA LYS A 4 9.45 1.86 -6.17
C LYS A 4 8.61 0.64 -5.82
N GLU A 5 9.26 -0.50 -5.61
CA GLU A 5 8.58 -1.72 -5.19
C GLU A 5 8.55 -1.81 -3.67
N VAL A 6 7.38 -2.12 -3.12
CA VAL A 6 7.17 -2.21 -1.67
C VAL A 6 6.36 -3.46 -1.38
N ALA A 7 6.82 -4.24 -0.39
CA ALA A 7 6.02 -5.37 0.08
C ALA A 7 4.73 -4.83 0.72
N VAL A 8 3.59 -5.37 0.32
CA VAL A 8 2.29 -4.81 0.73
C VAL A 8 2.07 -4.89 2.25
N CYS A 9 2.67 -5.86 2.91
CA CYS A 9 2.52 -6.03 4.35
C CYS A 9 3.65 -5.39 5.16
N SER A 10 4.51 -4.61 4.53
CA SER A 10 5.54 -3.82 5.21
C SER A 10 4.90 -2.80 6.13
N ASN A 11 5.47 -2.60 7.32
CA ASN A 11 4.89 -1.68 8.32
C ASN A 11 5.06 -0.22 7.93
N SER A 12 6.10 0.10 7.17
CA SER A 12 6.36 1.48 6.77
C SER A 12 7.25 1.51 5.53
N PHE A 13 7.16 2.61 4.79
CA PHE A 13 8.09 2.87 3.71
C PHE A 13 8.19 4.38 3.47
N ASN A 14 9.24 4.79 2.76
CA ASN A 14 9.46 6.17 2.38
C ASN A 14 9.24 6.31 0.88
N GLY A 15 8.69 7.44 0.46
CA GLY A 15 8.51 7.74 -0.95
C GLY A 15 8.70 9.22 -1.23
N THR A 16 8.73 9.55 -2.51
CA THR A 16 8.85 10.92 -3.00
C THR A 16 7.50 11.39 -3.49
N ILE A 17 7.25 12.70 -3.42
CA ILE A 17 5.99 13.27 -3.91
C ILE A 17 5.73 12.80 -5.35
N GLY A 18 4.50 12.33 -5.60
CA GLY A 18 4.08 11.88 -6.92
C GLY A 18 4.72 10.60 -7.42
N GLU A 19 5.50 9.91 -6.59
CA GLU A 19 6.17 8.68 -6.98
C GLU A 19 5.15 7.54 -7.19
N THR A 20 5.41 6.69 -8.18
CA THR A 20 4.63 5.48 -8.39
C THR A 20 5.16 4.39 -7.48
N ILE A 21 4.26 3.78 -6.70
CA ILE A 21 4.59 2.68 -5.81
C ILE A 21 3.95 1.41 -6.38
N ILE A 22 4.73 0.35 -6.48
CA ILE A 22 4.22 -0.97 -6.84
C ILE A 22 4.19 -1.82 -5.59
N PHE A 23 3.00 -2.05 -5.05
CA PHE A 23 2.84 -2.99 -3.94
C PHE A 23 2.94 -4.40 -4.47
N LYS A 24 3.73 -5.23 -3.80
CA LYS A 24 3.94 -6.63 -4.17
C LYS A 24 3.41 -7.53 -3.06
N ASN A 25 2.63 -8.52 -3.45
CA ASN A 25 2.03 -9.47 -2.53
C ASN A 25 2.58 -10.87 -2.80
N ASN A 26 3.34 -11.38 -1.84
CA ASN A 26 3.93 -12.72 -1.91
C ASN A 26 3.14 -13.73 -1.06
N HIS A 27 1.89 -13.43 -0.77
CA HIS A 27 1.04 -14.26 0.09
C HIS A 27 -0.05 -14.94 -0.73
N SER A 28 -0.63 -15.99 -0.16
CA SER A 28 -1.69 -16.75 -0.82
C SER A 28 -3.06 -16.10 -0.76
N SER A 29 -3.18 -14.95 -0.08
CA SER A 29 -4.43 -14.21 0.04
C SER A 29 -4.24 -12.79 -0.50
N ALA A 30 -5.27 -12.26 -1.14
CA ALA A 30 -5.27 -10.85 -1.56
C ALA A 30 -5.23 -9.93 -0.32
N VAL A 31 -4.64 -8.75 -0.48
CA VAL A 31 -4.53 -7.76 0.60
C VAL A 31 -5.22 -6.48 0.16
N ASP A 32 -6.25 -6.07 0.89
CA ASP A 32 -6.93 -4.80 0.65
C ASP A 32 -6.18 -3.67 1.34
N ILE A 33 -6.16 -2.51 0.70
CA ILE A 33 -5.57 -1.29 1.27
C ILE A 33 -6.73 -0.36 1.60
N THR A 34 -6.87 -0.02 2.89
CA THR A 34 -8.02 0.75 3.36
C THR A 34 -7.58 2.02 4.06
N GLN A 35 -8.47 3.01 4.08
CA GLN A 35 -8.21 4.26 4.77
C GLN A 35 -8.19 4.05 6.28
N ASN A 36 -7.25 4.70 6.96
CA ASN A 36 -7.16 4.64 8.42
C ASN A 36 -8.13 5.66 9.03
N GLY A 37 -9.37 5.24 9.26
CA GLY A 37 -10.39 6.10 9.84
C GLY A 37 -10.59 7.37 9.01
N THR A 38 -10.40 8.53 9.66
CA THR A 38 -10.51 9.84 9.01
C THR A 38 -9.16 10.41 8.62
N ALA A 39 -8.07 9.65 8.77
CA ALA A 39 -6.74 10.11 8.39
C ALA A 39 -6.68 10.37 6.88
N THR A 40 -5.79 11.28 6.49
CA THR A 40 -5.61 11.62 5.09
C THR A 40 -5.10 10.40 4.31
N TRP A 41 -5.77 10.06 3.23
CA TRP A 41 -5.40 8.97 2.34
C TRP A 41 -4.11 9.35 1.60
N PRO A 42 -3.05 8.52 1.64
CA PRO A 42 -1.74 8.92 1.10
C PRO A 42 -1.60 8.79 -0.41
N PHE A 43 -2.60 8.23 -1.09
CA PHE A 43 -2.49 7.95 -2.52
C PHE A 43 -3.39 8.87 -3.33
N ALA A 44 -2.97 9.15 -4.58
CA ALA A 44 -3.73 10.04 -5.47
C ALA A 44 -5.08 9.44 -5.87
N THR A 45 -5.19 8.10 -5.89
CA THR A 45 -6.46 7.42 -6.15
C THR A 45 -7.33 7.47 -4.90
N PRO A 46 -8.59 7.88 -4.99
CA PRO A 46 -9.47 7.94 -3.81
C PRO A 46 -9.63 6.55 -3.15
N PRO A 47 -9.86 6.51 -1.83
CA PRO A 47 -10.19 5.25 -1.15
C PRO A 47 -11.63 4.86 -1.55
N ALA A 48 -11.74 4.07 -2.61
CA ALA A 48 -13.02 3.74 -3.23
C ALA A 48 -13.56 2.40 -2.71
N THR A 49 -14.81 2.11 -3.02
CA THR A 49 -15.41 0.80 -2.81
C THR A 49 -15.62 0.15 -4.17
N PRO A 50 -14.99 -1.02 -4.45
CA PRO A 50 -14.10 -1.75 -3.54
C PRO A 50 -12.78 -1.03 -3.30
N SER A 51 -12.17 -1.29 -2.16
CA SER A 51 -10.86 -0.73 -1.83
C SER A 51 -9.80 -1.24 -2.79
N PRO A 52 -8.73 -0.45 -3.05
CA PRO A 52 -7.60 -0.98 -3.82
C PRO A 52 -7.11 -2.28 -3.19
N CYS A 53 -6.82 -3.25 -4.05
CA CYS A 53 -6.48 -4.60 -3.60
C CYS A 53 -5.26 -5.09 -4.34
N VAL A 54 -4.31 -5.67 -3.62
CA VAL A 54 -3.15 -6.33 -4.21
C VAL A 54 -3.49 -7.81 -4.34
N PRO A 55 -3.59 -8.35 -5.56
CA PRO A 55 -3.99 -9.74 -5.75
C PRO A 55 -3.05 -10.71 -5.04
N ALA A 56 -3.55 -11.89 -4.74
CA ALA A 56 -2.74 -12.95 -4.17
C ALA A 56 -1.67 -13.41 -5.15
N LYS A 57 -0.59 -13.96 -4.62
CA LYS A 57 0.45 -14.60 -5.42
C LYS A 57 -0.16 -15.76 -6.21
N SER A 58 0.21 -15.87 -7.48
CA SER A 58 -0.22 -16.95 -8.36
C SER A 58 1.00 -17.73 -8.85
N GLY A 59 1.14 -18.98 -8.38
CA GLY A 59 2.32 -19.77 -8.68
C GLY A 59 3.58 -19.09 -8.16
N ASN A 60 4.51 -18.76 -9.06
CA ASN A 60 5.74 -18.04 -8.70
C ASN A 60 5.65 -16.54 -8.97
N THR A 61 4.46 -16.05 -9.32
CA THR A 61 4.26 -14.63 -9.67
C THR A 61 3.58 -13.91 -8.53
N GLU A 62 4.24 -12.90 -7.97
CA GLU A 62 3.65 -12.06 -6.94
C GLU A 62 2.51 -11.21 -7.52
N GLY A 63 1.46 -11.01 -6.73
CA GLY A 63 0.42 -10.04 -7.06
C GLY A 63 0.98 -8.63 -6.96
N THR A 64 0.51 -7.72 -7.81
CA THR A 64 0.99 -6.34 -7.80
C THR A 64 -0.16 -5.36 -7.96
N LEU A 65 0.04 -4.16 -7.39
CA LEU A 65 -0.88 -3.04 -7.56
C LEU A 65 -0.04 -1.77 -7.61
N SER A 66 -0.23 -0.97 -8.65
CA SER A 66 0.46 0.32 -8.78
C SER A 66 -0.42 1.43 -8.24
N VAL A 67 0.15 2.28 -7.40
CA VAL A 67 -0.52 3.49 -6.88
C VAL A 67 0.45 4.66 -7.00
N THR A 68 -0.08 5.87 -6.96
CA THR A 68 0.72 7.09 -7.01
C THR A 68 0.60 7.81 -5.67
N LEU A 69 1.73 8.21 -5.10
CA LEU A 69 1.74 8.98 -3.85
C LEU A 69 1.22 10.40 -4.09
N LEU A 70 0.70 11.00 -3.04
CA LEU A 70 0.29 12.40 -3.08
C LEU A 70 1.47 13.30 -3.39
N SER A 71 1.18 14.50 -3.90
CA SER A 71 2.21 15.51 -4.17
C SER A 71 2.46 16.44 -3.00
N THR A 72 1.89 16.13 -1.83
CA THR A 72 2.09 16.91 -0.61
C THR A 72 2.95 16.12 0.37
N PRO A 73 4.13 16.64 0.76
CA PRO A 73 4.99 15.93 1.73
C PRO A 73 4.29 15.78 3.08
N GLY A 74 4.63 14.73 3.79
CA GLY A 74 4.10 14.49 5.12
C GLY A 74 4.19 13.04 5.52
N THR A 75 3.77 12.74 6.74
CA THR A 75 3.66 11.38 7.26
C THR A 75 2.20 10.98 7.21
N TYR A 76 1.92 9.87 6.54
CA TYR A 76 0.56 9.40 6.30
C TYR A 76 0.42 7.97 6.82
N THR A 77 -0.81 7.58 7.10
CA THR A 77 -1.12 6.22 7.55
C THR A 77 -2.21 5.61 6.67
N TYR A 78 -2.19 4.29 6.62
CA TYR A 78 -3.23 3.51 5.94
C TYR A 78 -3.30 2.13 6.61
N ASN A 79 -4.35 1.38 6.33
CA ASN A 79 -4.53 0.04 6.88
C ASN A 79 -4.47 -1.00 5.78
N THR A 80 -4.10 -2.22 6.16
CA THR A 80 -4.16 -3.38 5.27
C THR A 80 -5.05 -4.44 5.90
N VAL A 81 -5.76 -5.19 5.06
CA VAL A 81 -6.60 -6.32 5.48
C VAL A 81 -6.22 -7.52 4.63
N GLY A 82 -5.81 -8.59 5.27
CA GLY A 82 -5.41 -9.81 4.57
C GLY A 82 -3.95 -10.18 4.73
N CYS A 83 -3.14 -9.36 5.41
CA CYS A 83 -1.77 -9.71 5.70
C CYS A 83 -1.70 -10.87 6.70
N PRO A 84 -0.62 -11.69 6.67
CA PRO A 84 -0.42 -12.70 7.70
C PRO A 84 -0.47 -12.07 9.09
N GLN A 85 -0.96 -12.83 10.08
CA GLN A 85 -1.20 -12.31 11.42
C GLN A 85 0.01 -11.60 12.01
N ILE A 86 1.20 -12.14 11.81
CA ILE A 86 2.43 -11.55 12.33
C ILE A 86 2.78 -10.22 11.67
N ALA A 87 2.31 -10.00 10.44
CA ALA A 87 2.55 -8.78 9.67
C ALA A 87 1.31 -7.88 9.58
N ASP A 88 0.21 -8.26 10.25
CA ASP A 88 -1.04 -7.49 10.21
C ASP A 88 -1.04 -6.43 11.30
N VAL A 89 -0.02 -5.56 11.25
CA VAL A 89 0.12 -4.44 12.17
C VAL A 89 -0.41 -3.20 11.48
N ASN A 90 -1.43 -2.60 12.07
CA ASN A 90 -2.07 -1.40 11.54
C ASN A 90 -2.06 -0.28 12.60
N PRO A 91 -2.02 0.98 12.18
CA PRO A 91 -1.88 1.42 10.80
C PRO A 91 -0.46 1.23 10.27
N LYS A 92 -0.35 1.19 8.96
CA LYS A 92 0.93 1.25 8.26
C LYS A 92 1.28 2.70 7.99
N THR A 93 2.56 2.99 7.84
CA THR A 93 3.03 4.38 7.69
C THR A 93 3.77 4.57 6.37
N VAL A 94 3.49 5.67 5.69
CA VAL A 94 4.29 6.12 4.56
C VAL A 94 4.75 7.56 4.80
N ILE A 95 6.03 7.80 4.60
CA ILE A 95 6.62 9.15 4.69
C ILE A 95 6.88 9.63 3.28
N ILE A 96 6.21 10.71 2.89
CA ILE A 96 6.34 11.32 1.57
C ILE A 96 7.19 12.59 1.72
N SER A 97 8.23 12.67 0.93
CA SER A 97 9.16 13.81 1.01
C SER A 97 9.49 14.42 -0.35
#